data_ca322011e1250684bf3a258ef6a82001
#
_entry.id   ca322011e1250684bf3a258ef6a82001
#
_cell.length_a   1.000
_cell.length_b   1.000
_cell.length_c   1.000
_cell.angle_alpha   90.00
_cell.angle_beta   90.00
_cell.angle_gamma   90.00
#
_symmetry.space_group_name_H-M   'P 1'
#
loop_
_entity.id
_entity.type
_entity.pdbx_description
1 polymer ?
#
loop_
_entity_poly.entity_id
_entity_poly.type
_entity_poly.pdbx_seq_one_letter_code
_entity_poly.pdbx_strand_id
1 'polypeptide(L)'
;MNLRCLSCQRTYPHDTHRWRCECGGVFDLEGVPGFAQDEIETSDFSLWRYRAMLPLKHKDGVISLGEGLTPLVETQVYDTRIHCKLEFLAPTGSFKDRGTAVLVNALRGLGVKRVVEDSSGNAGASLAAYAARSGIEAEVYVPAYASPNKFAQISIYGARLVKVEGPRERAAVAVQEAAARGAYYASHYYNPFTLEGLKTIAYEIWEQLSRRAPDNLVLPVGHGTLLLGAYRGFKDLLTVGLIEKLPRLFAIQAAPCAPLYEAYQRGLDDAFPIEKNETIAEGISSARPVRGRQVLAAVRETGGAVLAVSDEGTLSAWDQLARRGRYIDV
;
A
#
# COMPACT_ATOMS: atom_id res chain seq x y z
N MET A 1 21.36 -1.15 5.66
CA MET A 1 19.92 -1.46 5.79
C MET A 1 19.74 -2.84 6.40
N ASN A 2 18.76 -3.00 7.29
CA ASN A 2 18.39 -4.27 7.91
C ASN A 2 16.87 -4.41 7.95
N LEU A 3 16.39 -5.64 8.06
CA LEU A 3 15.01 -5.94 8.42
C LEU A 3 14.91 -6.08 9.93
N ARG A 4 14.03 -5.33 10.58
CA ARG A 4 13.73 -5.46 12.00
C ARG A 4 12.32 -5.99 12.21
N CYS A 5 12.20 -7.02 13.03
CA CYS A 5 10.89 -7.53 13.41
C CYS A 5 10.20 -6.59 14.41
N LEU A 6 8.98 -6.18 14.12
CA LEU A 6 8.21 -5.27 14.99
C LEU A 6 7.71 -5.95 16.28
N SER A 7 7.62 -7.28 16.30
CA SER A 7 7.15 -8.02 17.47
C SER A 7 8.27 -8.40 18.46
N CYS A 8 9.34 -9.03 17.96
CA CYS A 8 10.42 -9.53 18.82
C CYS A 8 11.73 -8.74 18.71
N GLN A 9 11.76 -7.68 17.92
CA GLN A 9 12.89 -6.77 17.70
C GLN A 9 14.14 -7.43 17.08
N ARG A 10 14.08 -8.71 16.68
CA ARG A 10 15.18 -9.39 16.00
C ARG A 10 15.45 -8.73 14.65
N THR A 11 16.74 -8.56 14.32
CA THR A 11 17.20 -7.99 13.04
C THR A 11 17.73 -9.09 12.12
N TYR A 12 17.56 -8.85 10.82
CA TYR A 12 18.06 -9.71 9.74
C TYR A 12 18.69 -8.82 8.66
N PRO A 13 19.65 -9.34 7.89
CA PRO A 13 20.12 -8.65 6.70
C PRO A 13 18.95 -8.38 5.74
N HIS A 14 18.92 -7.18 5.11
CA HIS A 14 17.83 -6.82 4.19
C HIS A 14 17.82 -7.63 2.90
N ASP A 15 18.90 -8.32 2.58
CA ASP A 15 19.06 -9.20 1.42
C ASP A 15 18.66 -10.66 1.70
N THR A 16 17.95 -10.91 2.79
CA THR A 16 17.33 -12.21 3.05
C THR A 16 16.07 -12.43 2.20
N HIS A 17 15.78 -13.69 1.87
CA HIS A 17 14.53 -14.08 1.20
C HIS A 17 13.35 -14.25 2.19
N ARG A 18 13.50 -13.80 3.42
CA ARG A 18 12.43 -13.89 4.42
C ARG A 18 11.38 -12.81 4.19
N TRP A 19 10.12 -13.18 4.18
CA TRP A 19 9.00 -12.26 4.07
C TRP A 19 8.37 -11.91 5.45
N ARG A 20 8.67 -12.71 6.48
CA ARG A 20 8.32 -12.46 7.89
C ARG A 20 9.35 -13.03 8.85
N CYS A 21 9.32 -12.59 10.10
CA CYS A 21 10.17 -13.10 11.16
C CYS A 21 9.80 -14.54 11.56
N GLU A 22 10.74 -15.27 12.12
CA GLU A 22 10.52 -16.60 12.70
C GLU A 22 9.44 -16.59 13.80
N CYS A 23 9.28 -15.49 14.53
CA CYS A 23 8.19 -15.34 15.50
C CYS A 23 6.82 -15.05 14.87
N GLY A 24 6.72 -14.98 13.54
CA GLY A 24 5.52 -14.62 12.80
C GLY A 24 5.30 -13.10 12.63
N GLY A 25 6.09 -12.27 13.28
CA GLY A 25 5.97 -10.81 13.23
C GLY A 25 6.37 -10.24 11.87
N VAL A 26 5.80 -9.06 11.54
CA VAL A 26 6.11 -8.32 10.32
C VAL A 26 7.45 -7.60 10.45
N PHE A 27 8.07 -7.37 9.30
CA PHE A 27 9.31 -6.60 9.23
C PHE A 27 9.08 -5.12 8.97
N ASP A 28 10.06 -4.34 9.40
CA ASP A 28 10.31 -2.99 8.97
C ASP A 28 11.74 -2.85 8.45
N LEU A 29 12.01 -1.83 7.61
CA LEU A 29 13.36 -1.52 7.14
C LEU A 29 13.99 -0.49 8.07
N GLU A 30 15.24 -0.73 8.46
CA GLU A 30 16.09 0.21 9.18
C GLU A 30 17.28 0.65 8.31
N GLY A 31 17.72 1.89 8.49
CA GLY A 31 18.82 2.46 7.73
C GLY A 31 18.46 2.75 6.27
N VAL A 32 17.18 3.04 6.00
CA VAL A 32 16.72 3.55 4.70
C VAL A 32 17.22 4.98 4.53
N PRO A 33 17.61 5.40 3.29
CA PRO A 33 17.96 6.79 3.03
C PRO A 33 16.81 7.73 3.43
N GLY A 34 17.15 8.83 4.09
CA GLY A 34 16.23 9.93 4.39
C GLY A 34 15.90 10.75 3.15
N PHE A 35 15.03 11.75 3.30
CA PHE A 35 14.72 12.68 2.23
C PHE A 35 15.88 13.65 1.98
N ALA A 36 16.24 13.83 0.72
CA ALA A 36 17.25 14.78 0.26
C ALA A 36 16.68 15.57 -0.92
N GLN A 37 16.38 16.85 -0.73
CA GLN A 37 15.67 17.67 -1.71
C GLN A 37 16.51 17.91 -2.97
N ASP A 38 17.80 18.05 -2.84
CA ASP A 38 18.77 18.25 -3.91
C ASP A 38 19.04 16.99 -4.74
N GLU A 39 18.64 15.82 -4.24
CA GLU A 39 18.71 14.53 -4.91
C GLU A 39 17.42 14.18 -5.69
N ILE A 40 16.46 15.11 -5.78
CA ILE A 40 15.25 14.91 -6.58
C ILE A 40 15.62 15.02 -8.07
N GLU A 41 15.41 13.94 -8.83
CA GLU A 41 15.60 13.91 -10.28
C GLU A 41 14.38 14.54 -10.97
N THR A 42 14.41 15.85 -11.17
CA THR A 42 13.27 16.63 -11.68
C THR A 42 12.92 16.33 -13.14
N SER A 43 13.81 15.73 -13.90
CA SER A 43 13.57 15.27 -15.28
C SER A 43 12.81 13.94 -15.36
N ASP A 44 12.72 13.18 -14.24
CA ASP A 44 11.93 11.95 -14.16
C ASP A 44 10.50 12.29 -13.71
N PHE A 45 9.51 11.89 -14.52
CA PHE A 45 8.08 12.11 -14.30
C PHE A 45 7.39 10.88 -13.70
N SER A 46 8.11 10.09 -12.91
CA SER A 46 7.61 8.95 -12.16
C SER A 46 8.02 9.02 -10.69
N LEU A 47 7.66 8.00 -9.89
CA LEU A 47 8.15 7.91 -8.50
C LEU A 47 9.68 7.80 -8.41
N TRP A 48 10.34 7.40 -9.51
CA TRP A 48 11.78 7.21 -9.56
C TRP A 48 12.57 8.51 -9.47
N ARG A 49 11.89 9.66 -9.60
CA ARG A 49 12.49 10.96 -9.27
C ARG A 49 13.01 11.02 -7.82
N TYR A 50 12.47 10.18 -6.93
CA TYR A 50 12.87 10.05 -5.53
C TYR A 50 13.76 8.83 -5.27
N ARG A 51 14.37 8.28 -6.31
CA ARG A 51 15.13 7.00 -6.19
C ARG A 51 16.26 7.04 -5.18
N ALA A 52 16.87 8.21 -4.94
CA ALA A 52 17.91 8.39 -3.92
C ALA A 52 17.40 8.12 -2.49
N MET A 53 16.09 8.31 -2.24
CA MET A 53 15.40 8.09 -0.97
C MET A 53 14.86 6.66 -0.82
N LEU A 54 15.04 5.81 -1.83
CA LEU A 54 14.49 4.44 -1.84
C LEU A 54 15.56 3.40 -1.46
N PRO A 55 15.15 2.29 -0.82
CA PRO A 55 16.07 1.25 -0.32
C PRO A 55 16.57 0.31 -1.43
N LEU A 56 17.12 0.86 -2.51
CA LEU A 56 17.60 0.09 -3.66
C LEU A 56 19.09 0.26 -3.87
N LYS A 57 19.81 -0.85 -3.98
CA LYS A 57 21.27 -0.87 -4.19
C LYS A 57 21.69 -0.52 -5.62
N HIS A 58 20.86 -0.86 -6.61
CA HIS A 58 21.20 -0.69 -8.02
C HIS A 58 20.60 0.58 -8.57
N LYS A 59 21.45 1.48 -9.08
CA LYS A 59 21.04 2.75 -9.68
C LYS A 59 20.60 2.60 -11.13
N ASP A 60 20.99 1.54 -11.81
CA ASP A 60 20.77 1.35 -13.24
C ASP A 60 19.69 0.31 -13.52
N GLY A 61 18.86 0.59 -14.53
CA GLY A 61 17.91 -0.36 -15.07
C GLY A 61 16.73 -0.70 -14.15
N VAL A 62 16.12 0.29 -13.53
CA VAL A 62 14.87 0.09 -12.75
C VAL A 62 13.74 -0.41 -13.64
N ILE A 63 12.96 -1.33 -13.11
CA ILE A 63 11.69 -1.74 -13.69
C ILE A 63 10.66 -0.69 -13.33
N SER A 64 10.08 -0.05 -14.33
CA SER A 64 9.04 0.96 -14.21
C SER A 64 7.99 0.79 -15.31
N LEU A 65 6.77 1.16 -15.00
CA LEU A 65 5.64 1.32 -15.91
C LEU A 65 5.20 2.80 -15.98
N GLY A 66 5.98 3.73 -15.41
CA GLY A 66 5.66 5.14 -15.31
C GLY A 66 4.78 5.50 -14.12
N GLU A 67 4.80 4.69 -13.07
CA GLU A 67 4.07 4.88 -11.81
C GLU A 67 4.55 6.11 -11.05
N GLY A 68 3.63 6.78 -10.36
CA GLY A 68 3.89 7.99 -9.59
C GLY A 68 3.53 9.27 -10.35
N LEU A 69 3.79 10.40 -9.73
CA LEU A 69 3.39 11.75 -10.16
C LEU A 69 1.94 11.85 -10.63
N THR A 70 1.06 11.06 -10.02
CA THR A 70 -0.38 11.13 -10.27
C THR A 70 -0.89 12.54 -10.01
N PRO A 71 -1.89 13.03 -10.77
CA PRO A 71 -2.41 14.36 -10.58
C PRO A 71 -2.95 14.60 -9.17
N LEU A 72 -2.69 15.79 -8.63
CA LEU A 72 -3.35 16.33 -7.45
C LEU A 72 -4.31 17.44 -7.92
N VAL A 73 -5.63 17.19 -7.85
CA VAL A 73 -6.63 18.03 -8.46
C VAL A 73 -7.54 18.64 -7.41
N GLU A 74 -7.69 19.97 -7.43
CA GLU A 74 -8.67 20.64 -6.60
C GLU A 74 -10.09 20.29 -7.07
N THR A 75 -10.97 19.99 -6.14
CA THR A 75 -12.40 19.78 -6.37
C THR A 75 -13.20 20.24 -5.14
N GLN A 76 -14.50 20.37 -5.32
CA GLN A 76 -15.42 20.71 -4.24
C GLN A 76 -16.31 19.49 -3.95
N VAL A 77 -16.38 19.09 -2.68
CA VAL A 77 -17.30 18.06 -2.21
C VAL A 77 -18.15 18.68 -1.10
N TYR A 78 -19.46 18.66 -1.27
CA TYR A 78 -20.37 19.53 -0.51
C TYR A 78 -19.90 21.00 -0.61
N ASP A 79 -19.73 21.69 0.51
CA ASP A 79 -19.25 23.07 0.56
C ASP A 79 -17.75 23.18 0.88
N THR A 80 -17.04 22.05 0.82
CA THR A 80 -15.62 21.99 1.19
C THR A 80 -14.75 21.81 -0.04
N ARG A 81 -13.74 22.66 -0.18
CA ARG A 81 -12.66 22.50 -1.15
C ARG A 81 -11.68 21.45 -0.68
N ILE A 82 -11.35 20.48 -1.52
CA ILE A 82 -10.39 19.43 -1.25
C ILE A 82 -9.45 19.23 -2.45
N HIS A 83 -8.28 18.66 -2.20
CA HIS A 83 -7.40 18.16 -3.23
C HIS A 83 -7.51 16.63 -3.30
N CYS A 84 -7.84 16.11 -4.49
CA CYS A 84 -7.90 14.68 -4.75
C CYS A 84 -6.61 14.22 -5.41
N LYS A 85 -5.87 13.30 -4.77
CA LYS A 85 -4.73 12.61 -5.37
C LYS A 85 -5.24 11.43 -6.17
N LEU A 86 -5.13 11.50 -7.52
CA LEU A 86 -5.80 10.57 -8.43
C LEU A 86 -4.99 9.27 -8.63
N GLU A 87 -4.87 8.44 -7.59
CA GLU A 87 -4.09 7.20 -7.61
C GLU A 87 -4.63 6.11 -8.55
N PHE A 88 -5.89 6.21 -8.98
CA PHE A 88 -6.47 5.33 -10.01
C PHE A 88 -5.92 5.60 -11.43
N LEU A 89 -5.16 6.66 -11.64
CA LEU A 89 -4.42 6.93 -12.88
C LEU A 89 -3.04 6.27 -12.93
N ALA A 90 -2.67 5.50 -11.90
CA ALA A 90 -1.48 4.66 -11.95
C ALA A 90 -1.61 3.54 -13.00
N PRO A 91 -0.50 2.99 -13.52
CA PRO A 91 -0.48 2.05 -14.66
C PRO A 91 -1.44 0.86 -14.57
N THR A 92 -1.65 0.29 -13.37
CA THR A 92 -2.62 -0.81 -13.16
C THR A 92 -3.94 -0.36 -12.54
N GLY A 93 -4.16 0.94 -12.44
CA GLY A 93 -5.39 1.53 -11.92
C GLY A 93 -5.41 1.73 -10.40
N SER A 94 -4.29 1.61 -9.70
CA SER A 94 -4.28 1.81 -8.25
C SER A 94 -2.92 2.22 -7.68
N PHE A 95 -2.94 2.80 -6.48
CA PHE A 95 -1.75 3.16 -5.69
C PHE A 95 -0.79 1.99 -5.39
N LYS A 96 -1.25 0.75 -5.60
CA LYS A 96 -0.41 -0.44 -5.35
C LYS A 96 0.88 -0.41 -6.16
N ASP A 97 0.84 0.19 -7.35
CA ASP A 97 1.97 0.30 -8.26
C ASP A 97 3.20 0.93 -7.62
N ARG A 98 3.02 1.93 -6.77
CA ARG A 98 4.14 2.57 -6.04
C ARG A 98 4.91 1.56 -5.20
N GLY A 99 4.20 0.79 -4.40
CA GLY A 99 4.79 -0.22 -3.53
C GLY A 99 5.34 -1.40 -4.31
N THR A 100 4.60 -1.87 -5.31
CA THR A 100 4.99 -3.02 -6.13
C THR A 100 6.23 -2.72 -6.97
N ALA A 101 6.36 -1.52 -7.52
CA ALA A 101 7.54 -1.11 -8.29
C ALA A 101 8.81 -1.22 -7.44
N VAL A 102 8.82 -0.67 -6.23
CA VAL A 102 9.97 -0.75 -5.33
C VAL A 102 10.23 -2.18 -4.86
N LEU A 103 9.18 -2.93 -4.51
CA LEU A 103 9.28 -4.34 -4.13
C LEU A 103 9.92 -5.18 -5.24
N VAL A 104 9.42 -5.11 -6.48
CA VAL A 104 9.91 -5.93 -7.60
C VAL A 104 11.37 -5.59 -7.93
N ASN A 105 11.76 -4.32 -7.87
CA ASN A 105 13.16 -3.93 -8.06
C ASN A 105 14.07 -4.46 -6.94
N ALA A 106 13.61 -4.44 -5.68
CA ALA A 106 14.34 -5.05 -4.56
C ALA A 106 14.50 -6.57 -4.77
N LEU A 107 13.40 -7.27 -5.11
CA LEU A 107 13.41 -8.72 -5.35
C LEU A 107 14.31 -9.13 -6.54
N ARG A 108 14.31 -8.32 -7.60
CA ARG A 108 15.23 -8.50 -8.74
C ARG A 108 16.69 -8.40 -8.29
N GLY A 109 17.00 -7.42 -7.44
CA GLY A 109 18.33 -7.25 -6.84
C GLY A 109 18.74 -8.43 -5.94
N LEU A 110 17.78 -9.14 -5.36
CA LEU A 110 17.99 -10.38 -4.60
C LEU A 110 18.06 -11.65 -5.47
N GLY A 111 17.90 -11.53 -6.78
CA GLY A 111 17.91 -12.66 -7.70
C GLY A 111 16.65 -13.54 -7.64
N VAL A 112 15.56 -13.05 -7.06
CA VAL A 112 14.28 -13.76 -6.97
C VAL A 112 13.73 -14.00 -8.38
N LYS A 113 13.37 -15.25 -8.69
CA LYS A 113 12.84 -15.67 -10.00
C LYS A 113 11.34 -15.97 -9.97
N ARG A 114 10.77 -16.27 -8.81
CA ARG A 114 9.36 -16.63 -8.65
C ARG A 114 8.75 -15.95 -7.41
N VAL A 115 7.63 -15.28 -7.62
CA VAL A 115 6.86 -14.61 -6.57
C VAL A 115 5.46 -15.20 -6.47
N VAL A 116 4.89 -15.16 -5.26
CA VAL A 116 3.52 -15.60 -4.99
C VAL A 116 2.78 -14.51 -4.20
N GLU A 117 1.48 -14.38 -4.42
CA GLU A 117 0.58 -13.41 -3.76
C GLU A 117 -0.81 -14.04 -3.59
N ASP A 118 -1.58 -13.59 -2.60
CA ASP A 118 -2.96 -14.07 -2.34
C ASP A 118 -4.05 -12.99 -2.55
N SER A 119 -3.71 -11.91 -3.24
CA SER A 119 -4.67 -10.85 -3.57
C SER A 119 -5.29 -11.05 -4.95
N SER A 120 -6.60 -11.21 -5.00
CA SER A 120 -7.38 -11.25 -6.25
C SER A 120 -7.70 -9.87 -6.84
N GLY A 121 -7.36 -8.79 -6.12
CA GLY A 121 -7.63 -7.39 -6.51
C GLY A 121 -6.40 -6.64 -6.95
N ASN A 122 -6.39 -5.33 -6.66
CA ASN A 122 -5.37 -4.38 -7.11
C ASN A 122 -3.92 -4.78 -6.80
N ALA A 123 -3.65 -5.45 -5.67
CA ALA A 123 -2.29 -5.87 -5.34
C ALA A 123 -1.83 -7.03 -6.24
N GLY A 124 -2.70 -8.00 -6.52
CA GLY A 124 -2.39 -9.09 -7.47
C GLY A 124 -2.22 -8.58 -8.89
N ALA A 125 -3.06 -7.65 -9.34
CA ALA A 125 -2.95 -7.03 -10.67
C ALA A 125 -1.64 -6.25 -10.82
N SER A 126 -1.30 -5.42 -9.83
CA SER A 126 -0.04 -4.69 -9.80
C SER A 126 1.16 -5.65 -9.81
N LEU A 127 1.19 -6.66 -8.93
CA LEU A 127 2.29 -7.63 -8.91
C LEU A 127 2.44 -8.35 -10.26
N ALA A 128 1.33 -8.79 -10.86
CA ALA A 128 1.36 -9.46 -12.16
C ALA A 128 1.99 -8.59 -13.25
N ALA A 129 1.61 -7.30 -13.32
CA ALA A 129 2.14 -6.36 -14.30
C ALA A 129 3.66 -6.15 -14.15
N TYR A 130 4.11 -5.87 -12.92
CA TYR A 130 5.53 -5.61 -12.66
C TYR A 130 6.39 -6.88 -12.74
N ALA A 131 5.84 -8.05 -12.38
CA ALA A 131 6.50 -9.34 -12.58
C ALA A 131 6.70 -9.63 -14.06
N ALA A 132 5.67 -9.45 -14.90
CA ALA A 132 5.75 -9.57 -16.34
C ALA A 132 6.84 -8.65 -16.93
N ARG A 133 6.86 -7.38 -16.52
CA ARG A 133 7.85 -6.38 -16.97
C ARG A 133 9.28 -6.73 -16.55
N SER A 134 9.46 -7.44 -15.43
CA SER A 134 10.77 -7.80 -14.87
C SER A 134 11.26 -9.20 -15.27
N GLY A 135 10.43 -10.02 -15.93
CA GLY A 135 10.73 -11.41 -16.23
C GLY A 135 10.72 -12.31 -14.98
N ILE A 136 10.04 -11.92 -13.90
CA ILE A 136 9.82 -12.73 -12.71
C ILE A 136 8.54 -13.52 -12.89
N GLU A 137 8.54 -14.82 -12.63
CA GLU A 137 7.33 -15.65 -12.64
C GLU A 137 6.42 -15.28 -11.48
N ALA A 138 5.15 -15.01 -11.76
CA ALA A 138 4.16 -14.68 -10.75
C ALA A 138 3.03 -15.70 -10.69
N GLU A 139 2.67 -16.10 -9.46
CA GLU A 139 1.51 -16.93 -9.17
C GLU A 139 0.60 -16.21 -8.18
N VAL A 140 -0.68 -16.12 -8.51
CA VAL A 140 -1.67 -15.47 -7.64
C VAL A 140 -2.67 -16.52 -7.16
N TYR A 141 -2.72 -16.71 -5.86
CA TYR A 141 -3.60 -17.66 -5.19
C TYR A 141 -4.94 -17.00 -4.90
N VAL A 142 -6.01 -17.56 -5.43
CA VAL A 142 -7.36 -16.97 -5.37
C VAL A 142 -8.39 -17.99 -4.97
N PRO A 143 -9.46 -17.59 -4.24
CA PRO A 143 -10.57 -18.49 -3.99
C PRO A 143 -11.20 -18.97 -5.30
N ALA A 144 -11.51 -20.27 -5.40
CA ALA A 144 -12.07 -20.85 -6.62
C ALA A 144 -13.43 -20.27 -7.02
N TYR A 145 -14.22 -19.81 -6.04
CA TYR A 145 -15.54 -19.20 -6.24
C TYR A 145 -15.49 -17.75 -6.74
N ALA A 146 -14.33 -17.10 -6.71
CA ALA A 146 -14.25 -15.69 -7.07
C ALA A 146 -14.46 -15.48 -8.58
N SER A 147 -15.12 -14.39 -8.93
CA SER A 147 -15.53 -14.08 -10.31
C SER A 147 -14.35 -13.98 -11.28
N PRO A 148 -14.42 -14.57 -12.49
CA PRO A 148 -13.39 -14.43 -13.51
C PRO A 148 -13.04 -12.97 -13.86
N ASN A 149 -14.00 -12.06 -13.80
CA ASN A 149 -13.78 -10.64 -14.09
C ASN A 149 -12.76 -10.00 -13.13
N LYS A 150 -12.70 -10.47 -11.87
CA LYS A 150 -11.70 -9.98 -10.88
C LYS A 150 -10.27 -10.39 -11.21
N PHE A 151 -10.08 -11.40 -12.07
CA PHE A 151 -8.76 -11.93 -12.41
C PHE A 151 -8.33 -11.58 -13.84
N ALA A 152 -9.21 -10.97 -14.63
CA ALA A 152 -8.93 -10.69 -16.04
C ALA A 152 -7.63 -9.91 -16.19
N GLN A 153 -7.43 -8.88 -15.38
CA GLN A 153 -6.21 -8.07 -15.40
C GLN A 153 -4.97 -8.87 -14.96
N ILE A 154 -5.09 -9.72 -13.93
CA ILE A 154 -3.99 -10.59 -13.46
C ILE A 154 -3.57 -11.56 -14.57
N SER A 155 -4.57 -12.18 -15.21
CA SER A 155 -4.34 -13.18 -16.26
C SER A 155 -3.73 -12.60 -17.52
N ILE A 156 -4.18 -11.40 -17.96
CA ILE A 156 -3.68 -10.77 -19.19
C ILE A 156 -2.19 -10.40 -19.08
N TYR A 157 -1.70 -10.12 -17.87
CA TYR A 157 -0.28 -9.89 -17.61
C TYR A 157 0.55 -11.20 -17.55
N GLY A 158 -0.09 -12.36 -17.71
CA GLY A 158 0.59 -13.66 -17.77
C GLY A 158 0.89 -14.32 -16.42
N ALA A 159 0.39 -13.77 -15.31
CA ALA A 159 0.52 -14.43 -14.03
C ALA A 159 -0.35 -15.70 -13.95
N ARG A 160 0.19 -16.75 -13.35
CA ARG A 160 -0.53 -18.00 -13.15
C ARG A 160 -1.52 -17.88 -12.00
N LEU A 161 -2.81 -18.04 -12.31
CA LEU A 161 -3.85 -18.12 -11.30
C LEU A 161 -3.90 -19.52 -10.69
N VAL A 162 -3.76 -19.61 -9.37
CA VAL A 162 -3.94 -20.85 -8.61
C VAL A 162 -5.25 -20.76 -7.85
N LYS A 163 -6.26 -21.45 -8.36
CA LYS A 163 -7.58 -21.52 -7.73
C LYS A 163 -7.54 -22.45 -6.52
N VAL A 164 -7.97 -21.95 -5.36
CA VAL A 164 -7.98 -22.69 -4.09
C VAL A 164 -9.41 -22.89 -3.64
N GLU A 165 -9.80 -24.13 -3.45
CA GLU A 165 -11.13 -24.50 -2.96
C GLU A 165 -11.32 -24.10 -1.48
N GLY A 166 -12.54 -23.66 -1.15
CA GLY A 166 -12.91 -23.27 0.22
C GLY A 166 -12.82 -21.76 0.48
N PRO A 167 -12.88 -21.34 1.73
CA PRO A 167 -12.90 -19.93 2.11
C PRO A 167 -11.57 -19.24 1.78
N ARG A 168 -11.60 -17.90 1.73
CA ARG A 168 -10.43 -17.06 1.36
C ARG A 168 -9.17 -17.36 2.20
N GLU A 169 -9.34 -17.71 3.46
CA GLU A 169 -8.25 -18.05 4.37
C GLU A 169 -7.41 -19.23 3.86
N ARG A 170 -8.01 -20.13 3.09
CA ARG A 170 -7.27 -21.23 2.45
C ARG A 170 -6.31 -20.77 1.37
N ALA A 171 -6.65 -19.73 0.63
CA ALA A 171 -5.70 -19.12 -0.33
C ALA A 171 -4.49 -18.51 0.40
N ALA A 172 -4.72 -17.87 1.56
CA ALA A 172 -3.64 -17.35 2.39
C ALA A 172 -2.74 -18.44 2.97
N VAL A 173 -3.28 -19.62 3.30
CA VAL A 173 -2.49 -20.79 3.73
C VAL A 173 -1.69 -21.34 2.54
N ALA A 174 -2.35 -21.57 1.41
CA ALA A 174 -1.71 -22.15 0.23
C ALA A 174 -0.54 -21.30 -0.31
N VAL A 175 -0.67 -19.96 -0.28
CA VAL A 175 0.44 -19.07 -0.68
C VAL A 175 1.62 -19.16 0.28
N GLN A 176 1.38 -19.32 1.59
CA GLN A 176 2.45 -19.51 2.58
C GLN A 176 3.16 -20.86 2.41
N GLU A 177 2.42 -21.91 2.05
CA GLU A 177 3.00 -23.21 1.70
C GLU A 177 3.86 -23.13 0.42
N ALA A 178 3.44 -22.37 -0.58
CA ALA A 178 4.23 -22.13 -1.77
C ALA A 178 5.53 -21.35 -1.43
N ALA A 179 5.43 -20.39 -0.53
CA ALA A 179 6.62 -19.67 -0.03
C ALA A 179 7.57 -20.61 0.73
N ALA A 180 7.06 -21.53 1.52
CA ALA A 180 7.88 -22.54 2.22
C ALA A 180 8.59 -23.50 1.24
N ARG A 181 8.07 -23.66 0.00
CA ARG A 181 8.70 -24.42 -1.09
C ARG A 181 9.63 -23.57 -1.98
N GLY A 182 10.03 -22.39 -1.53
CA GLY A 182 11.08 -21.58 -2.17
C GLY A 182 10.59 -20.46 -3.10
N ALA A 183 9.28 -20.20 -3.22
CA ALA A 183 8.77 -19.00 -3.84
C ALA A 183 8.88 -17.82 -2.86
N TYR A 184 9.08 -16.59 -3.36
CA TYR A 184 9.04 -15.43 -2.50
C TYR A 184 7.59 -14.93 -2.34
N TYR A 185 7.09 -14.85 -1.11
CA TYR A 185 5.77 -14.27 -0.85
C TYR A 185 5.85 -12.75 -0.92
N ALA A 186 5.40 -12.20 -2.04
CA ALA A 186 5.46 -10.78 -2.37
C ALA A 186 4.27 -9.98 -1.79
N SER A 187 3.83 -10.34 -0.59
CA SER A 187 2.69 -9.74 0.07
C SER A 187 2.84 -8.23 0.23
N HIS A 188 1.87 -7.48 -0.32
CA HIS A 188 1.85 -6.03 -0.28
C HIS A 188 1.71 -5.42 1.14
N TYR A 189 1.27 -6.20 2.12
CA TYR A 189 1.09 -5.74 3.50
C TYR A 189 2.13 -6.30 4.49
N TYR A 190 2.77 -7.45 4.20
CA TYR A 190 3.89 -7.94 5.00
C TYR A 190 5.19 -7.26 4.61
N ASN A 191 5.41 -7.03 3.31
CA ASN A 191 6.70 -6.62 2.81
C ASN A 191 7.01 -5.14 3.09
N PRO A 192 8.14 -4.82 3.75
CA PRO A 192 8.45 -3.44 4.11
C PRO A 192 8.91 -2.59 2.90
N PHE A 193 9.44 -3.19 1.83
CA PHE A 193 9.78 -2.44 0.59
C PHE A 193 8.56 -1.79 -0.04
N THR A 194 7.39 -2.39 0.12
CA THR A 194 6.12 -1.81 -0.35
C THR A 194 5.85 -0.45 0.31
N LEU A 195 6.11 -0.33 1.62
CA LEU A 195 5.90 0.93 2.34
C LEU A 195 6.85 2.03 1.86
N GLU A 196 8.07 1.67 1.48
CA GLU A 196 9.05 2.62 0.96
C GLU A 196 8.65 3.16 -0.43
N GLY A 197 8.03 2.34 -1.27
CA GLY A 197 7.44 2.83 -2.53
C GLY A 197 6.24 3.75 -2.25
N LEU A 198 5.39 3.38 -1.31
CA LEU A 198 4.20 4.15 -0.94
C LEU A 198 4.53 5.50 -0.27
N LYS A 199 5.69 5.65 0.39
CA LYS A 199 6.06 6.93 1.01
C LYS A 199 6.24 8.07 0.00
N THR A 200 6.52 7.74 -1.27
CA THR A 200 6.68 8.73 -2.34
C THR A 200 5.42 9.58 -2.58
N ILE A 201 4.23 9.07 -2.22
CA ILE A 201 2.99 9.86 -2.32
C ILE A 201 3.05 11.15 -1.50
N ALA A 202 3.70 11.12 -0.32
CA ALA A 202 3.85 12.30 0.53
C ALA A 202 4.79 13.32 -0.11
N TYR A 203 5.87 12.88 -0.74
CA TYR A 203 6.82 13.74 -1.44
C TYR A 203 6.14 14.44 -2.62
N GLU A 204 5.35 13.70 -3.41
CA GLU A 204 4.59 14.26 -4.52
C GLU A 204 3.54 15.28 -4.06
N ILE A 205 2.77 14.95 -3.01
CA ILE A 205 1.79 15.90 -2.45
C ILE A 205 2.48 17.18 -1.99
N TRP A 206 3.63 17.08 -1.32
CA TRP A 206 4.41 18.22 -0.88
C TRP A 206 4.91 19.07 -2.06
N GLU A 207 5.47 18.47 -3.11
CA GLU A 207 5.88 19.21 -4.32
C GLU A 207 4.68 19.87 -5.00
N GLN A 208 3.56 19.13 -5.20
CA GLN A 208 2.36 19.60 -5.89
C GLN A 208 1.60 20.68 -5.12
N LEU A 209 1.75 20.74 -3.80
CA LEU A 209 1.23 21.83 -2.96
C LEU A 209 2.27 22.97 -2.76
N SER A 210 3.17 23.18 -3.71
CA SER A 210 4.20 24.23 -3.65
C SER A 210 5.08 24.11 -2.41
N ARG A 211 5.53 22.89 -2.12
CA ARG A 211 6.40 22.55 -0.98
C ARG A 211 5.76 22.81 0.39
N ARG A 212 4.49 22.54 0.50
CA ARG A 212 3.74 22.60 1.76
C ARG A 212 3.07 21.26 2.07
N ALA A 213 2.98 20.93 3.35
CA ALA A 213 2.14 19.82 3.80
C ALA A 213 0.67 20.24 3.86
N PRO A 214 -0.28 19.36 3.53
CA PRO A 214 -1.70 19.62 3.81
C PRO A 214 -1.96 19.59 5.32
N ASP A 215 -3.01 20.24 5.79
CA ASP A 215 -3.41 20.14 7.20
C ASP A 215 -3.97 18.76 7.56
N ASN A 216 -4.69 18.17 6.63
CA ASN A 216 -5.37 16.88 6.81
C ASN A 216 -5.12 15.98 5.60
N LEU A 217 -4.97 14.68 5.85
CA LEU A 217 -4.90 13.65 4.84
C LEU A 217 -5.94 12.57 5.14
N VAL A 218 -6.89 12.39 4.24
CA VAL A 218 -8.00 11.42 4.36
C VAL A 218 -7.71 10.25 3.43
N LEU A 219 -7.68 9.04 3.98
CA LEU A 219 -7.22 7.84 3.25
C LEU A 219 -8.16 6.65 3.51
N PRO A 220 -8.54 5.89 2.47
CA PRO A 220 -9.20 4.60 2.65
C PRO A 220 -8.22 3.58 3.25
N VAL A 221 -8.67 2.81 4.24
CA VAL A 221 -7.80 1.93 5.01
C VAL A 221 -8.36 0.52 5.17
N GLY A 222 -7.78 -0.43 4.43
CA GLY A 222 -7.90 -1.86 4.70
C GLY A 222 -6.76 -2.34 5.59
N HIS A 223 -5.64 -2.78 5.00
CA HIS A 223 -4.40 -3.13 5.72
C HIS A 223 -3.60 -1.92 6.21
N GLY A 224 -3.91 -0.70 5.76
CA GLY A 224 -3.27 0.54 6.20
C GLY A 224 -1.95 0.88 5.53
N THR A 225 -1.51 0.15 4.51
CA THR A 225 -0.20 0.37 3.88
C THR A 225 -0.06 1.74 3.22
N LEU A 226 -1.13 2.26 2.58
CA LEU A 226 -1.11 3.60 1.98
C LEU A 226 -0.94 4.69 3.06
N LEU A 227 -1.70 4.60 4.15
CA LEU A 227 -1.61 5.52 5.28
C LEU A 227 -0.20 5.49 5.90
N LEU A 228 0.35 4.29 6.11
CA LEU A 228 1.70 4.14 6.67
C LEU A 228 2.79 4.66 5.72
N GLY A 229 2.63 4.45 4.41
CA GLY A 229 3.53 5.03 3.42
C GLY A 229 3.49 6.56 3.47
N ALA A 230 2.31 7.17 3.39
CA ALA A 230 2.15 8.61 3.48
C ALA A 230 2.70 9.18 4.80
N TYR A 231 2.41 8.54 5.94
CA TYR A 231 2.96 8.91 7.24
C TYR A 231 4.49 8.93 7.23
N ARG A 232 5.14 7.89 6.70
CA ARG A 232 6.61 7.80 6.61
C ARG A 232 7.18 8.92 5.77
N GLY A 233 6.61 9.17 4.59
CA GLY A 233 7.11 10.21 3.71
C GLY A 233 6.95 11.61 4.32
N PHE A 234 5.85 11.92 4.99
CA PHE A 234 5.73 13.18 5.73
C PHE A 234 6.66 13.25 6.94
N LYS A 235 6.93 12.11 7.59
CA LYS A 235 7.91 12.05 8.68
C LYS A 235 9.34 12.29 8.19
N ASP A 236 9.70 11.79 7.01
CA ASP A 236 10.97 12.10 6.35
C ASP A 236 11.11 13.61 6.10
N LEU A 237 10.07 14.26 5.55
CA LEU A 237 10.04 15.71 5.30
C LEU A 237 10.14 16.54 6.60
N LEU A 238 9.47 16.09 7.66
CA LEU A 238 9.56 16.72 8.98
C LEU A 238 10.95 16.60 9.58
N THR A 239 11.58 15.42 9.44
CA THR A 239 12.91 15.14 9.99
C THR A 239 13.98 16.05 9.40
N VAL A 240 13.85 16.41 8.12
CA VAL A 240 14.80 17.33 7.43
C VAL A 240 14.36 18.80 7.49
N GLY A 241 13.29 19.12 8.23
CA GLY A 241 12.85 20.50 8.47
C GLY A 241 12.12 21.16 7.29
N LEU A 242 11.65 20.39 6.30
CA LEU A 242 10.92 20.92 5.14
C LEU A 242 9.43 21.17 5.41
N ILE A 243 8.92 20.62 6.49
CA ILE A 243 7.60 20.92 7.04
C ILE A 243 7.70 21.10 8.55
N GLU A 244 6.82 21.88 9.14
CA GLU A 244 6.84 22.18 10.58
C GLU A 244 6.05 21.17 11.42
N LYS A 245 5.05 20.53 10.82
CA LYS A 245 4.16 19.56 11.48
C LYS A 245 3.69 18.49 10.50
N LEU A 246 3.36 17.32 11.03
CA LEU A 246 2.72 16.26 10.25
C LEU A 246 1.26 16.63 9.91
N PRO A 247 0.76 16.25 8.72
CA PRO A 247 -0.68 16.27 8.44
C PRO A 247 -1.45 15.40 9.43
N ARG A 248 -2.63 15.80 9.85
CA ARG A 248 -3.53 14.91 10.60
C ARG A 248 -4.02 13.79 9.68
N LEU A 249 -3.88 12.55 10.11
CA LEU A 249 -4.23 11.36 9.32
C LEU A 249 -5.64 10.86 9.69
N PHE A 250 -6.54 10.86 8.73
CA PHE A 250 -7.88 10.31 8.89
C PHE A 250 -7.98 8.98 8.13
N ALA A 251 -8.11 7.89 8.89
CA ALA A 251 -8.25 6.54 8.36
C ALA A 251 -9.73 6.21 8.17
N ILE A 252 -10.17 5.96 6.93
CA ILE A 252 -11.55 5.64 6.62
C ILE A 252 -11.68 4.14 6.39
N GLN A 253 -12.59 3.49 7.11
CA GLN A 253 -12.95 2.09 6.92
C GLN A 253 -14.41 1.94 6.52
N ALA A 254 -14.74 0.84 5.83
CA ALA A 254 -16.12 0.46 5.59
C ALA A 254 -16.75 -0.07 6.89
N ALA A 255 -17.88 0.47 7.31
CA ALA A 255 -18.52 0.11 8.58
C ALA A 255 -18.77 -1.40 8.74
N PRO A 256 -19.14 -2.17 7.69
CA PRO A 256 -19.29 -3.62 7.81
C PRO A 256 -17.96 -4.38 8.06
N CYS A 257 -16.79 -3.72 7.90
CA CYS A 257 -15.48 -4.31 8.15
C CYS A 257 -14.47 -3.25 8.67
N ALA A 258 -14.63 -2.83 9.94
CA ALA A 258 -13.93 -1.71 10.54
C ALA A 258 -13.11 -2.05 11.82
N PRO A 259 -12.15 -3.01 11.78
CA PRO A 259 -11.42 -3.47 12.97
C PRO A 259 -10.54 -2.38 13.61
N LEU A 260 -10.04 -1.42 12.82
CA LEU A 260 -9.26 -0.30 13.35
C LEU A 260 -10.14 0.77 14.00
N TYR A 261 -11.33 1.00 13.45
CA TYR A 261 -12.31 1.89 14.04
C TYR A 261 -12.75 1.37 15.41
N GLU A 262 -13.10 0.07 15.51
CA GLU A 262 -13.46 -0.57 16.77
C GLU A 262 -12.35 -0.46 17.81
N ALA A 263 -11.10 -0.71 17.39
CA ALA A 263 -9.94 -0.58 18.27
C ALA A 263 -9.73 0.87 18.73
N TYR A 264 -9.85 1.82 17.80
CA TYR A 264 -9.69 3.25 18.09
C TYR A 264 -10.70 3.74 19.12
N GLN A 265 -11.99 3.39 18.94
CA GLN A 265 -13.07 3.76 19.85
C GLN A 265 -12.88 3.17 21.28
N ARG A 266 -12.29 1.98 21.35
CA ARG A 266 -12.00 1.29 22.61
C ARG A 266 -10.67 1.67 23.24
N GLY A 267 -9.90 2.58 22.63
CA GLY A 267 -8.57 2.97 23.10
C GLY A 267 -7.51 1.86 23.02
N LEU A 268 -7.72 0.82 22.20
CA LEU A 268 -6.78 -0.30 22.04
C LEU A 268 -5.60 0.10 21.15
N ASP A 269 -4.45 -0.53 21.37
CA ASP A 269 -3.22 -0.26 20.63
C ASP A 269 -3.08 -1.06 19.34
N ASP A 270 -3.92 -2.08 19.10
CA ASP A 270 -3.88 -2.91 17.90
C ASP A 270 -5.30 -3.16 17.38
N ALA A 271 -5.41 -3.58 16.13
CA ALA A 271 -6.68 -3.86 15.50
C ALA A 271 -7.49 -4.89 16.32
N PHE A 272 -8.78 -4.59 16.50
CA PHE A 272 -9.68 -5.51 17.18
C PHE A 272 -10.21 -6.53 16.16
N PRO A 273 -9.98 -7.84 16.35
CA PRO A 273 -10.48 -8.85 15.42
C PRO A 273 -12.01 -8.82 15.36
N ILE A 274 -12.54 -8.69 14.15
CA ILE A 274 -13.98 -8.69 13.89
C ILE A 274 -14.34 -9.78 12.90
N GLU A 275 -15.60 -10.16 12.90
CA GLU A 275 -16.19 -10.91 11.81
C GLU A 275 -16.38 -9.98 10.60
N LYS A 276 -15.99 -10.46 9.41
CA LYS A 276 -16.11 -9.68 8.19
C LYS A 276 -17.51 -9.83 7.63
N ASN A 277 -18.21 -8.70 7.50
CA ASN A 277 -19.44 -8.61 6.73
C ASN A 277 -19.18 -8.13 5.30
N GLU A 278 -20.12 -8.35 4.40
CA GLU A 278 -20.06 -7.87 3.04
C GLU A 278 -20.16 -6.35 2.98
N THR A 279 -19.43 -5.75 2.06
CA THR A 279 -19.42 -4.30 1.77
C THR A 279 -19.10 -4.07 0.31
N ILE A 280 -19.63 -3.00 -0.28
CA ILE A 280 -19.27 -2.56 -1.63
C ILE A 280 -17.81 -2.12 -1.73
N ALA A 281 -17.23 -1.62 -0.64
CA ALA A 281 -15.84 -1.20 -0.57
C ALA A 281 -14.89 -2.39 -0.32
N GLU A 282 -14.94 -3.40 -1.21
CA GLU A 282 -14.17 -4.63 -1.08
C GLU A 282 -12.66 -4.39 -0.97
N GLY A 283 -12.15 -3.36 -1.65
CA GLY A 283 -10.72 -3.01 -1.68
C GLY A 283 -10.12 -2.64 -0.33
N ILE A 284 -10.96 -2.24 0.65
CA ILE A 284 -10.53 -1.90 2.01
C ILE A 284 -11.08 -2.85 3.08
N SER A 285 -11.75 -3.93 2.68
CA SER A 285 -12.38 -4.89 3.57
C SER A 285 -11.38 -5.91 4.13
N SER A 286 -10.63 -5.52 5.17
CA SER A 286 -9.64 -6.35 5.86
C SER A 286 -10.00 -6.53 7.33
N ALA A 287 -10.44 -7.73 7.73
CA ALA A 287 -10.83 -8.04 9.11
C ALA A 287 -9.65 -8.15 10.09
N ARG A 288 -8.43 -8.37 9.58
CA ARG A 288 -7.22 -8.57 10.40
C ARG A 288 -6.02 -7.84 9.77
N PRO A 289 -5.96 -6.51 9.85
CA PRO A 289 -4.82 -5.75 9.34
C PRO A 289 -3.57 -6.04 10.18
N VAL A 290 -2.56 -6.67 9.58
CA VAL A 290 -1.34 -7.11 10.29
C VAL A 290 -0.46 -5.97 10.80
N ARG A 291 -0.69 -4.74 10.33
CA ARG A 291 0.00 -3.51 10.78
C ARG A 291 -0.93 -2.59 11.57
N GLY A 292 -1.98 -3.14 12.18
CA GLY A 292 -2.99 -2.38 12.92
C GLY A 292 -2.39 -1.46 13.97
N ARG A 293 -1.45 -1.97 14.77
CA ARG A 293 -0.73 -1.19 15.79
C ARG A 293 -0.01 0.02 15.19
N GLN A 294 0.67 -0.14 14.05
CA GLN A 294 1.37 0.97 13.41
C GLN A 294 0.39 2.03 12.90
N VAL A 295 -0.74 1.61 12.31
CA VAL A 295 -1.76 2.52 11.81
C VAL A 295 -2.37 3.35 12.94
N LEU A 296 -2.78 2.69 14.04
CA LEU A 296 -3.35 3.37 15.20
C LEU A 296 -2.37 4.36 15.84
N ALA A 297 -1.10 3.95 15.96
CA ALA A 297 -0.03 4.81 16.48
C ALA A 297 0.16 6.06 15.59
N ALA A 298 0.22 5.89 14.25
CA ALA A 298 0.39 7.00 13.32
C ALA A 298 -0.81 7.98 13.35
N VAL A 299 -2.04 7.45 13.41
CA VAL A 299 -3.25 8.28 13.52
C VAL A 299 -3.25 9.09 14.82
N ARG A 300 -2.91 8.48 15.96
CA ARG A 300 -2.85 9.17 17.26
C ARG A 300 -1.73 10.21 17.32
N GLU A 301 -0.52 9.86 16.84
CA GLU A 301 0.63 10.77 16.83
C GLU A 301 0.34 12.04 16.03
N THR A 302 -0.43 11.93 14.95
CA THR A 302 -0.78 13.06 14.08
C THR A 302 -2.02 13.84 14.54
N GLY A 303 -2.67 13.44 15.62
CA GLY A 303 -3.94 14.04 16.09
C GLY A 303 -5.10 13.83 15.12
N GLY A 304 -5.04 12.77 14.32
CA GLY A 304 -6.10 12.36 13.40
C GLY A 304 -7.18 11.50 14.06
N ALA A 305 -7.94 10.77 13.24
CA ALA A 305 -8.98 9.86 13.71
C ALA A 305 -9.15 8.64 12.78
N VAL A 306 -9.75 7.58 13.32
CA VAL A 306 -10.28 6.48 12.52
C VAL A 306 -11.80 6.62 12.45
N LEU A 307 -12.36 6.57 11.24
CA LEU A 307 -13.77 6.74 10.98
C LEU A 307 -14.32 5.53 10.21
N ALA A 308 -15.56 5.17 10.46
CA ALA A 308 -16.27 4.14 9.70
C ALA A 308 -17.39 4.80 8.89
N VAL A 309 -17.51 4.41 7.61
CA VAL A 309 -18.51 4.92 6.68
C VAL A 309 -19.38 3.76 6.21
N SER A 310 -20.70 3.95 6.21
CA SER A 310 -21.63 2.95 5.69
C SER A 310 -21.55 2.85 4.17
N ASP A 311 -22.02 1.73 3.61
CA ASP A 311 -22.13 1.55 2.17
C ASP A 311 -23.03 2.61 1.51
N GLU A 312 -24.09 3.00 2.19
CA GLU A 312 -25.00 4.07 1.77
C GLU A 312 -24.29 5.43 1.68
N GLY A 313 -23.48 5.78 2.70
CA GLY A 313 -22.65 6.97 2.71
C GLY A 313 -21.60 6.97 1.61
N THR A 314 -20.99 5.81 1.36
CA THR A 314 -20.02 5.60 0.29
C THR A 314 -20.66 5.82 -1.09
N LEU A 315 -21.82 5.22 -1.36
CA LEU A 315 -22.57 5.40 -2.61
C LEU A 315 -23.02 6.86 -2.81
N SER A 316 -23.48 7.52 -1.76
CA SER A 316 -23.86 8.93 -1.82
C SER A 316 -22.68 9.83 -2.19
N ALA A 317 -21.52 9.62 -1.59
CA ALA A 317 -20.31 10.36 -1.90
C ALA A 317 -19.79 10.06 -3.33
N TRP A 318 -19.85 8.81 -3.74
CA TRP A 318 -19.50 8.36 -5.08
C TRP A 318 -20.38 9.03 -6.16
N ASP A 319 -21.71 9.05 -5.99
CA ASP A 319 -22.62 9.73 -6.92
C ASP A 319 -22.30 11.23 -7.05
N GLN A 320 -22.01 11.88 -5.91
CA GLN A 320 -21.68 13.30 -5.91
C GLN A 320 -20.35 13.59 -6.65
N LEU A 321 -19.34 12.74 -6.47
CA LEU A 321 -18.07 12.87 -7.19
C LEU A 321 -18.25 12.60 -8.70
N ALA A 322 -19.03 11.57 -9.05
CA ALA A 322 -19.33 11.23 -10.43
C ALA A 322 -20.04 12.38 -11.15
N ARG A 323 -21.04 13.02 -10.52
CA ARG A 323 -21.73 14.21 -11.05
C ARG A 323 -20.84 15.43 -11.24
N ARG A 324 -19.67 15.44 -10.59
CA ARG A 324 -18.62 16.46 -10.77
C ARG A 324 -17.51 16.02 -11.73
N GLY A 325 -17.74 14.95 -12.50
CA GLY A 325 -16.79 14.42 -13.48
C GLY A 325 -15.66 13.60 -12.87
N ARG A 326 -15.84 13.06 -11.67
CA ARG A 326 -14.87 12.18 -11.01
C ARG A 326 -15.47 10.78 -10.85
N TYR A 327 -15.18 9.89 -11.79
CA TYR A 327 -15.55 8.48 -11.69
C TYR A 327 -14.36 7.71 -11.07
N ILE A 328 -14.59 7.08 -9.95
CA ILE A 328 -13.60 6.27 -9.22
C ILE A 328 -14.23 4.94 -8.82
N ASP A 329 -13.41 3.94 -8.62
CA ASP A 329 -13.82 2.65 -8.05
C ASP A 329 -14.16 2.81 -6.55
N VAL A 330 -15.11 2.04 -6.05
CA VAL A 330 -15.59 2.10 -4.65
C VAL A 330 -14.94 1.04 -3.76
#